data_a3add1e3915f96a0d3678df186934e98
#
_entry.id   a3add1e3915f96a0d3678df186934e98
#
_cell.length_a   1.000
_cell.length_b   1.000
_cell.length_c   1.000
_cell.angle_alpha   90.00
_cell.angle_beta   90.00
_cell.angle_gamma   90.00
#
_symmetry.space_group_name_H-M   'P 1'
#
loop_
_entity.id
_entity.type
_entity.pdbx_description
1 polymer ?
#
loop_
_entity_poly.entity_id
_entity_poly.type
_entity_poly.pdbx_seq_one_letter_code
_entity_poly.pdbx_strand_id
1 'polypeptide(L)'
;MTAAAPRDLTGWKSAATTASIVPQLISSQQVCGRNRMVFGFTSVITNSSGQQEVVSTGGPDLAAKVAFYDLARDPFNPFMSADASFLWAIEGRAGVYVVNVTYPEAGEWGAEFTTSKAGGTPQTIRVRYEVQAEGAMPGLGATVPAVKTATLADVGGDVKQISTDPNPNPRFYQLSEDQAIAQHKPFVLVFATPAFCTSQVCGPTLEKVKALADQFPDVTFINVEPYRLQYSAGRLQLLLDANGQLQPNDAAHAFNLLSEPWIYVVDSKGVVTGSFEVLAGPDELKAAIDAARKG
;
A
#
# COMPACT_ATOMS: atom_id res chain seq x y z
N MET A 1 -25.02 28.42 19.86
CA MET A 1 -24.70 27.26 19.03
C MET A 1 -25.53 26.08 19.58
N THR A 2 -26.55 25.68 18.87
CA THR A 2 -27.36 24.48 19.21
C THR A 2 -26.49 23.27 18.95
N ALA A 3 -26.27 22.46 20.00
CA ALA A 3 -25.59 21.18 19.83
C ALA A 3 -26.36 20.35 18.79
N ALA A 4 -25.66 19.86 17.78
CA ALA A 4 -26.25 18.96 16.81
C ALA A 4 -26.82 17.73 17.53
N ALA A 5 -28.03 17.29 17.13
CA ALA A 5 -28.65 16.09 17.71
C ALA A 5 -27.70 14.89 17.58
N PRO A 6 -27.63 13.99 18.57
CA PRO A 6 -26.81 12.79 18.48
C PRO A 6 -27.24 11.97 17.26
N ARG A 7 -26.27 11.64 16.41
CA ARG A 7 -26.51 10.86 15.18
C ARG A 7 -26.86 9.42 15.52
N ASP A 8 -27.83 8.87 14.81
CA ASP A 8 -28.15 7.45 14.91
C ASP A 8 -27.15 6.62 14.11
N LEU A 9 -26.12 6.11 14.77
CA LEU A 9 -25.12 5.21 14.20
C LEU A 9 -25.37 3.73 14.61
N THR A 10 -26.60 3.39 14.98
CA THR A 10 -26.94 2.02 15.46
C THR A 10 -26.58 0.97 14.43
N GLY A 11 -26.79 1.21 13.14
CA GLY A 11 -26.40 0.30 12.05
C GLY A 11 -24.89 0.23 11.78
N TRP A 12 -24.08 1.08 12.44
CA TRP A 12 -22.63 1.16 12.31
C TRP A 12 -21.88 0.73 13.56
N LYS A 13 -22.57 0.26 14.57
CA LYS A 13 -21.91 -0.36 15.73
C LYS A 13 -21.36 -1.71 15.32
N SER A 14 -20.12 -1.99 15.76
CA SER A 14 -19.53 -3.32 15.63
C SER A 14 -20.42 -4.32 16.37
N ALA A 15 -21.35 -4.94 15.67
CA ALA A 15 -22.07 -6.08 16.20
C ALA A 15 -21.11 -7.28 16.15
N ALA A 16 -21.18 -8.17 17.15
CA ALA A 16 -20.59 -9.48 17.03
C ALA A 16 -21.18 -10.10 15.75
N THR A 17 -20.39 -10.14 14.70
CA THR A 17 -20.89 -10.59 13.40
C THR A 17 -20.94 -12.09 13.35
N THR A 18 -22.01 -12.64 12.82
CA THR A 18 -22.11 -14.05 12.44
C THR A 18 -21.50 -14.29 11.06
N ALA A 19 -20.97 -13.25 10.42
CA ALA A 19 -20.32 -13.37 9.12
C ALA A 19 -19.04 -14.22 9.21
N SER A 20 -18.91 -15.15 8.30
CA SER A 20 -17.74 -16.04 8.23
C SER A 20 -16.53 -15.40 7.54
N ILE A 21 -16.71 -14.26 6.85
CA ILE A 21 -15.68 -13.53 6.12
C ILE A 21 -15.66 -12.10 6.64
N VAL A 22 -14.55 -11.64 7.20
CA VAL A 22 -14.39 -10.33 7.82
C VAL A 22 -13.38 -9.48 7.05
N PRO A 23 -13.73 -8.25 6.64
CA PRO A 23 -12.80 -7.36 5.97
C PRO A 23 -11.72 -6.85 6.93
N GLN A 24 -10.50 -6.75 6.42
CA GLN A 24 -9.34 -6.15 7.09
C GLN A 24 -8.85 -5.00 6.23
N LEU A 25 -8.95 -3.78 6.73
CA LEU A 25 -8.35 -2.61 6.07
C LEU A 25 -6.84 -2.74 6.15
N ILE A 26 -6.17 -2.65 5.00
CA ILE A 26 -4.72 -2.71 4.88
C ILE A 26 -4.16 -1.29 4.69
N SER A 27 -4.88 -0.44 3.96
CA SER A 27 -4.45 0.94 3.77
C SER A 27 -4.13 1.64 5.08
N SER A 28 -2.89 2.13 5.20
CA SER A 28 -2.36 2.78 6.39
C SER A 28 -3.01 4.14 6.67
N GLN A 29 -3.56 4.80 5.65
CA GLN A 29 -4.27 6.07 5.76
C GLN A 29 -5.37 6.21 4.72
N GLN A 30 -6.40 7.00 5.05
CA GLN A 30 -7.40 7.51 4.12
C GLN A 30 -7.43 9.03 4.30
N VAL A 31 -7.44 9.78 3.20
CA VAL A 31 -7.34 11.25 3.24
C VAL A 31 -8.37 11.91 2.31
N CYS A 32 -8.63 13.19 2.50
CA CYS A 32 -9.43 13.95 1.53
C CYS A 32 -8.86 13.82 0.12
N GLY A 33 -9.73 13.80 -0.88
CA GLY A 33 -9.35 13.61 -2.27
C GLY A 33 -9.35 12.14 -2.70
N ARG A 34 -8.56 11.83 -3.72
CA ARG A 34 -8.52 10.50 -4.35
C ARG A 34 -7.71 9.52 -3.49
N ASN A 35 -8.31 8.39 -3.20
CA ASN A 35 -7.70 7.28 -2.46
C ASN A 35 -7.83 5.98 -3.22
N ARG A 36 -6.88 5.10 -2.99
CA ARG A 36 -6.90 3.70 -3.37
C ARG A 36 -6.97 2.89 -2.07
N MET A 37 -8.18 2.48 -1.69
CA MET A 37 -8.37 1.64 -0.50
C MET A 37 -7.92 0.21 -0.81
N VAL A 38 -7.00 -0.30 -0.01
CA VAL A 38 -6.52 -1.68 -0.04
C VAL A 38 -7.08 -2.42 1.17
N PHE A 39 -7.62 -3.59 0.95
CA PHE A 39 -8.16 -4.43 2.01
C PHE A 39 -8.03 -5.92 1.66
N GLY A 40 -8.12 -6.75 2.67
CA GLY A 40 -8.21 -8.19 2.55
C GLY A 40 -9.42 -8.72 3.28
N PHE A 41 -9.57 -10.03 3.28
CA PHE A 41 -10.55 -10.70 4.11
C PHE A 41 -9.88 -11.78 4.96
N THR A 42 -10.45 -12.01 6.14
CA THR A 42 -10.10 -13.13 7.01
C THR A 42 -11.33 -13.97 7.31
N SER A 43 -11.11 -15.24 7.59
CA SER A 43 -12.14 -16.14 8.10
C SER A 43 -11.56 -16.96 9.25
N VAL A 44 -12.44 -17.48 10.09
CA VAL A 44 -12.08 -18.42 11.14
C VAL A 44 -12.33 -19.83 10.63
N ILE A 45 -11.31 -20.65 10.64
CA ILE A 45 -11.40 -22.08 10.31
C ILE A 45 -11.10 -22.91 11.58
N THR A 46 -11.63 -24.12 11.62
CA THR A 46 -11.22 -25.10 12.64
C THR A 46 -10.19 -26.04 11.98
N ASN A 47 -8.98 -26.04 12.50
CA ASN A 47 -7.91 -26.89 11.99
C ASN A 47 -8.13 -28.37 12.38
N SER A 48 -7.28 -29.26 11.88
CA SER A 48 -7.34 -30.70 12.14
C SER A 48 -7.20 -31.09 13.63
N SER A 49 -6.68 -30.19 14.45
CA SER A 49 -6.54 -30.36 15.90
C SER A 49 -7.76 -29.85 16.69
N GLY A 50 -8.81 -29.35 16.00
CA GLY A 50 -10.00 -28.77 16.62
C GLY A 50 -9.81 -27.33 17.12
N GLN A 51 -8.67 -26.68 16.81
CA GLN A 51 -8.40 -25.30 17.21
C GLN A 51 -8.91 -24.33 16.16
N GLN A 52 -9.42 -23.18 16.62
CA GLN A 52 -9.81 -22.09 15.74
C GLN A 52 -8.58 -21.29 15.30
N GLU A 53 -8.48 -21.05 14.01
CA GLU A 53 -7.39 -20.30 13.39
C GLU A 53 -7.98 -19.22 12.48
N VAL A 54 -7.42 -17.99 12.56
CA VAL A 54 -7.78 -16.91 11.65
C VAL A 54 -6.87 -17.02 10.43
N VAL A 55 -7.48 -17.19 9.26
CA VAL A 55 -6.76 -17.31 7.99
C VAL A 55 -7.16 -16.20 7.04
N SER A 56 -6.18 -15.74 6.22
CA SER A 56 -6.51 -14.92 5.07
C SER A 56 -7.41 -15.70 4.14
N THR A 57 -8.48 -15.06 3.70
CA THR A 57 -9.42 -15.62 2.73
C THR A 57 -9.66 -14.62 1.62
N GLY A 58 -10.00 -15.10 0.45
CA GLY A 58 -10.20 -14.28 -0.73
C GLY A 58 -9.54 -14.91 -1.94
N GLY A 59 -9.82 -14.36 -3.08
CA GLY A 59 -9.32 -14.84 -4.34
C GLY A 59 -10.16 -14.28 -5.49
N PRO A 60 -9.81 -14.60 -6.73
CA PRO A 60 -10.55 -14.10 -7.90
C PRO A 60 -12.01 -14.56 -7.94
N ASP A 61 -12.35 -15.66 -7.23
CA ASP A 61 -13.71 -16.22 -7.18
C ASP A 61 -14.60 -15.58 -6.10
N LEU A 62 -14.04 -14.73 -5.23
CA LEU A 62 -14.78 -13.98 -4.22
C LEU A 62 -14.98 -12.55 -4.74
N ALA A 63 -16.17 -12.25 -5.26
CA ALA A 63 -16.53 -10.90 -5.62
C ALA A 63 -16.70 -10.05 -4.35
N ALA A 64 -16.20 -8.81 -4.39
CA ALA A 64 -16.35 -7.84 -3.32
C ALA A 64 -16.84 -6.50 -3.88
N LYS A 65 -17.86 -5.94 -3.26
CA LYS A 65 -18.37 -4.59 -3.51
C LYS A 65 -18.27 -3.77 -2.25
N VAL A 66 -17.91 -2.51 -2.37
CA VAL A 66 -17.81 -1.58 -1.24
C VAL A 66 -18.75 -0.41 -1.48
N ALA A 67 -19.61 -0.14 -0.49
CA ALA A 67 -20.41 1.07 -0.43
C ALA A 67 -19.86 1.98 0.67
N PHE A 68 -19.61 3.25 0.34
CA PHE A 68 -19.01 4.25 1.22
C PHE A 68 -20.06 5.21 1.73
N TYR A 69 -20.00 5.53 3.01
CA TYR A 69 -20.96 6.38 3.70
C TYR A 69 -20.22 7.51 4.44
N ASP A 70 -20.69 8.73 4.24
CA ASP A 70 -20.34 9.86 5.10
C ASP A 70 -21.19 9.79 6.37
N LEU A 71 -20.63 9.25 7.45
CA LEU A 71 -21.37 9.05 8.70
C LEU A 71 -21.72 10.35 9.40
N ALA A 72 -21.06 11.43 9.03
CA ALA A 72 -21.36 12.76 9.52
C ALA A 72 -22.58 13.37 8.84
N ARG A 73 -22.83 13.03 7.59
CA ARG A 73 -23.84 13.67 6.73
C ARG A 73 -25.05 12.78 6.52
N ASP A 74 -24.84 11.55 6.09
CA ASP A 74 -25.89 10.57 5.83
C ASP A 74 -25.40 9.13 6.11
N PRO A 75 -25.66 8.58 7.31
CA PRO A 75 -25.26 7.21 7.65
C PRO A 75 -26.17 6.13 7.01
N PHE A 76 -27.23 6.52 6.30
CA PHE A 76 -28.23 5.57 5.77
C PHE A 76 -28.10 5.34 4.27
N ASN A 77 -27.66 6.35 3.54
CA ASN A 77 -27.50 6.25 2.08
C ASN A 77 -26.02 6.30 1.70
N PRO A 78 -25.56 5.41 0.82
CA PRO A 78 -24.17 5.40 0.41
C PRO A 78 -23.83 6.65 -0.43
N PHE A 79 -22.73 7.30 -0.11
CA PHE A 79 -22.13 8.35 -0.91
C PHE A 79 -21.75 7.84 -2.31
N MET A 80 -21.14 6.66 -2.37
CA MET A 80 -20.83 5.95 -3.59
C MET A 80 -20.70 4.45 -3.33
N SER A 81 -20.73 3.67 -4.40
CA SER A 81 -20.44 2.23 -4.35
C SER A 81 -19.60 1.85 -5.55
N ALA A 82 -18.67 0.92 -5.37
CA ALA A 82 -17.84 0.38 -6.43
C ALA A 82 -17.51 -1.10 -6.19
N ASP A 83 -17.28 -1.82 -7.27
CA ASP A 83 -16.74 -3.16 -7.20
C ASP A 83 -15.23 -3.09 -6.96
N ALA A 84 -14.73 -3.99 -6.13
CA ALA A 84 -13.31 -4.09 -5.85
C ALA A 84 -12.64 -5.05 -6.83
N SER A 85 -11.44 -4.69 -7.27
CA SER A 85 -10.58 -5.56 -8.07
C SER A 85 -9.70 -6.40 -7.16
N PHE A 86 -9.57 -7.69 -7.47
CA PHE A 86 -8.65 -8.58 -6.77
C PHE A 86 -7.28 -8.59 -7.44
N LEU A 87 -6.21 -8.49 -6.64
CA LEU A 87 -4.82 -8.53 -7.10
C LEU A 87 -4.04 -9.57 -6.30
N TRP A 88 -3.34 -10.47 -6.98
CA TRP A 88 -2.38 -11.36 -6.34
C TRP A 88 -1.13 -10.59 -5.90
N ALA A 89 -0.83 -10.62 -4.62
CA ALA A 89 0.49 -10.23 -4.09
C ALA A 89 1.50 -11.38 -4.30
N ILE A 90 1.11 -12.58 -3.91
CA ILE A 90 1.83 -13.84 -4.16
C ILE A 90 0.85 -14.75 -4.87
N GLU A 91 1.13 -15.08 -6.12
CA GLU A 91 0.25 -15.88 -6.97
C GLU A 91 -0.21 -17.17 -6.28
N GLY A 92 -1.52 -17.44 -6.29
CA GLY A 92 -2.15 -18.60 -5.69
C GLY A 92 -2.07 -18.69 -4.15
N ARG A 93 -1.45 -17.70 -3.45
CA ARG A 93 -1.24 -17.76 -2.00
C ARG A 93 -1.79 -16.57 -1.24
N ALA A 94 -1.51 -15.36 -1.68
CA ALA A 94 -1.93 -14.16 -0.98
C ALA A 94 -2.30 -13.05 -1.95
N GLY A 95 -3.44 -12.41 -1.74
CA GLY A 95 -3.90 -11.31 -2.55
C GLY A 95 -4.67 -10.29 -1.74
N VAL A 96 -4.93 -9.16 -2.36
CA VAL A 96 -5.67 -8.05 -1.80
C VAL A 96 -6.75 -7.60 -2.75
N TYR A 97 -7.74 -6.91 -2.20
CA TYR A 97 -8.74 -6.18 -2.97
C TYR A 97 -8.41 -4.71 -2.97
N VAL A 98 -8.70 -4.06 -4.07
CA VAL A 98 -8.50 -2.63 -4.23
C VAL A 98 -9.76 -1.97 -4.76
N VAL A 99 -10.07 -0.78 -4.25
CA VAL A 99 -11.16 0.04 -4.73
C VAL A 99 -10.74 1.50 -4.66
N ASN A 100 -11.09 2.28 -5.68
CA ASN A 100 -10.83 3.71 -5.71
C ASN A 100 -12.03 4.46 -5.14
N VAL A 101 -11.76 5.46 -4.31
CA VAL A 101 -12.75 6.35 -3.70
C VAL A 101 -12.22 7.78 -3.65
N THR A 102 -13.10 8.76 -3.77
CA THR A 102 -12.74 10.18 -3.60
C THR A 102 -13.55 10.74 -2.45
N TYR A 103 -12.87 11.08 -1.35
CA TYR A 103 -13.52 11.68 -0.18
C TYR A 103 -13.56 13.21 -0.33
N PRO A 104 -14.75 13.84 -0.31
CA PRO A 104 -14.87 15.28 -0.41
C PRO A 104 -14.42 16.01 0.86
N GLU A 105 -14.48 15.35 2.03
CA GLU A 105 -14.17 15.94 3.32
C GLU A 105 -13.63 14.91 4.31
N ALA A 106 -12.89 15.41 5.30
CA ALA A 106 -12.38 14.63 6.43
C ALA A 106 -13.49 14.33 7.44
N GLY A 107 -13.31 13.27 8.22
CA GLY A 107 -14.24 12.91 9.28
C GLY A 107 -14.47 11.42 9.40
N GLU A 108 -15.54 11.05 10.11
CA GLU A 108 -15.91 9.65 10.31
C GLU A 108 -16.69 9.13 9.10
N TRP A 109 -16.12 8.12 8.47
CA TRP A 109 -16.68 7.44 7.31
C TRP A 109 -16.99 5.96 7.62
N GLY A 110 -17.88 5.38 6.83
CA GLY A 110 -18.20 3.97 6.86
C GLY A 110 -17.96 3.30 5.53
N ALA A 111 -17.52 2.05 5.56
CA ALA A 111 -17.51 1.17 4.40
C ALA A 111 -18.36 -0.07 4.69
N GLU A 112 -19.29 -0.36 3.81
CA GLU A 112 -20.08 -1.58 3.81
C GLU A 112 -19.52 -2.52 2.74
N PHE A 113 -18.93 -3.62 3.18
CA PHE A 113 -18.34 -4.64 2.33
C PHE A 113 -19.36 -5.74 2.09
N THR A 114 -19.75 -5.93 0.84
CA THR A 114 -20.59 -7.05 0.43
C THR A 114 -19.72 -8.04 -0.34
N THR A 115 -19.63 -9.27 0.16
CA THR A 115 -18.90 -10.37 -0.49
C THR A 115 -19.86 -11.42 -1.00
N SER A 116 -19.57 -11.98 -2.16
CA SER A 116 -20.32 -13.08 -2.75
C SER A 116 -19.42 -14.05 -3.51
N LYS A 117 -19.67 -15.35 -3.35
CA LYS A 117 -19.16 -16.39 -4.24
C LYS A 117 -20.25 -16.79 -5.21
N ALA A 118 -19.89 -17.30 -6.38
CA ALA A 118 -20.86 -17.79 -7.36
C ALA A 118 -21.82 -18.81 -6.71
N GLY A 119 -23.13 -18.54 -6.78
CA GLY A 119 -24.17 -19.39 -6.18
C GLY A 119 -24.31 -19.31 -4.66
N GLY A 120 -23.50 -18.49 -3.97
CA GLY A 120 -23.56 -18.30 -2.52
C GLY A 120 -24.45 -17.13 -2.10
N THR A 121 -24.85 -17.11 -0.84
CA THR A 121 -25.57 -15.98 -0.24
C THR A 121 -24.57 -14.84 0.02
N PRO A 122 -24.84 -13.61 -0.44
CA PRO A 122 -24.01 -12.46 -0.11
C PRO A 122 -23.92 -12.23 1.40
N GLN A 123 -22.74 -11.84 1.88
CA GLN A 123 -22.49 -11.43 3.25
C GLN A 123 -22.09 -9.97 3.27
N THR A 124 -22.61 -9.23 4.24
CA THR A 124 -22.35 -7.78 4.36
C THR A 124 -21.81 -7.47 5.74
N ILE A 125 -20.71 -6.70 5.77
CA ILE A 125 -20.09 -6.19 7.01
C ILE A 125 -19.81 -4.71 6.86
N ARG A 126 -20.07 -3.96 7.93
CA ARG A 126 -19.82 -2.53 8.04
C ARG A 126 -18.61 -2.26 8.92
N VAL A 127 -17.73 -1.39 8.45
CA VAL A 127 -16.54 -0.93 9.16
C VAL A 127 -16.53 0.59 9.19
N ARG A 128 -16.23 1.18 10.35
CA ARG A 128 -16.01 2.62 10.49
C ARG A 128 -14.53 2.91 10.49
N TYR A 129 -14.15 4.03 9.90
CA TYR A 129 -12.79 4.53 9.85
C TYR A 129 -12.78 6.04 9.74
N GLU A 130 -11.62 6.63 9.94
CA GLU A 130 -11.40 8.06 9.82
C GLU A 130 -10.76 8.41 8.48
N VAL A 131 -11.27 9.45 7.84
CA VAL A 131 -10.65 10.12 6.70
C VAL A 131 -10.00 11.40 7.22
N GLN A 132 -8.70 11.51 7.07
CA GLN A 132 -7.90 12.64 7.53
C GLN A 132 -7.98 13.79 6.51
N ALA A 133 -7.82 15.03 6.97
CA ALA A 133 -7.76 16.18 6.06
C ALA A 133 -6.52 16.12 5.17
N GLU A 134 -5.39 15.72 5.75
CA GLU A 134 -4.09 15.58 5.09
C GLU A 134 -3.43 14.26 5.52
N GLY A 135 -2.68 13.65 4.61
CA GLY A 135 -1.94 12.43 4.88
C GLY A 135 -0.59 12.68 5.53
N ALA A 136 -0.10 11.71 6.29
CA ALA A 136 1.26 11.70 6.80
C ALA A 136 2.29 11.47 5.69
N MET A 137 1.94 10.63 4.71
CA MET A 137 2.78 10.31 3.55
C MET A 137 2.40 11.14 2.32
N PRO A 138 3.32 11.36 1.36
CA PRO A 138 3.00 12.02 0.11
C PRO A 138 1.86 11.30 -0.63
N GLY A 139 0.78 12.01 -0.90
CA GLY A 139 -0.36 11.53 -1.69
C GLY A 139 -0.26 11.93 -3.17
N LEU A 140 -1.26 11.53 -3.97
CA LEU A 140 -1.36 11.92 -5.38
C LEU A 140 -1.37 13.46 -5.51
N GLY A 141 -0.52 14.00 -6.39
CA GLY A 141 -0.37 15.42 -6.62
C GLY A 141 0.54 16.15 -5.61
N ALA A 142 1.00 15.49 -4.55
CA ALA A 142 1.96 16.06 -3.62
C ALA A 142 3.38 16.02 -4.19
N THR A 143 4.22 16.97 -3.77
CA THR A 143 5.66 16.92 -4.04
C THR A 143 6.32 15.99 -3.03
N VAL A 144 7.21 15.11 -3.50
CA VAL A 144 8.01 14.25 -2.63
C VAL A 144 9.18 15.00 -2.00
N PRO A 145 9.65 14.60 -0.80
CA PRO A 145 10.88 15.14 -0.22
C PRO A 145 12.09 14.67 -1.03
N ALA A 146 13.06 15.56 -1.29
CA ALA A 146 14.31 15.15 -1.89
C ALA A 146 15.23 14.54 -0.82
N VAL A 147 15.60 13.27 -0.99
CA VAL A 147 16.43 12.55 -0.02
C VAL A 147 17.44 11.65 -0.73
N LYS A 148 18.67 11.63 -0.24
CA LYS A 148 19.69 10.73 -0.78
C LYS A 148 19.32 9.27 -0.48
N THR A 149 19.21 8.46 -1.54
CA THR A 149 19.11 7.00 -1.44
C THR A 149 20.42 6.34 -1.86
N ALA A 150 20.68 5.14 -1.39
CA ALA A 150 21.92 4.44 -1.67
C ALA A 150 22.02 4.02 -3.15
N THR A 151 23.22 4.18 -3.73
CA THR A 151 23.53 3.82 -5.11
C THR A 151 24.71 2.86 -5.19
N LEU A 152 24.91 2.22 -6.36
CA LEU A 152 26.08 1.39 -6.61
C LEU A 152 27.40 2.18 -6.47
N ALA A 153 27.40 3.47 -6.77
CA ALA A 153 28.58 4.32 -6.60
C ALA A 153 28.99 4.46 -5.13
N ASP A 154 28.03 4.48 -4.21
CA ASP A 154 28.31 4.61 -2.76
C ASP A 154 28.98 3.35 -2.18
N VAL A 155 28.84 2.20 -2.85
CA VAL A 155 29.32 0.88 -2.37
C VAL A 155 30.33 0.21 -3.33
N GLY A 156 30.97 1.00 -4.19
CA GLY A 156 31.99 0.48 -5.12
C GLY A 156 31.47 -0.58 -6.10
N GLY A 157 30.15 -0.55 -6.41
CA GLY A 157 29.51 -1.49 -7.34
C GLY A 157 28.94 -2.76 -6.69
N ASP A 158 29.16 -2.99 -5.40
CA ASP A 158 28.65 -4.19 -4.70
C ASP A 158 27.22 -3.95 -4.18
N VAL A 159 26.23 -4.29 -4.99
CA VAL A 159 24.79 -4.11 -4.68
C VAL A 159 24.35 -4.86 -3.41
N LYS A 160 25.06 -5.92 -2.99
CA LYS A 160 24.75 -6.68 -1.77
C LYS A 160 24.89 -5.84 -0.49
N GLN A 161 25.57 -4.70 -0.57
CA GLN A 161 25.71 -3.78 0.55
C GLN A 161 24.52 -2.83 0.71
N ILE A 162 23.61 -2.76 -0.26
CA ILE A 162 22.48 -1.83 -0.27
C ILE A 162 21.14 -2.49 -0.60
N SER A 163 21.11 -3.79 -0.89
CA SER A 163 19.88 -4.51 -1.22
C SER A 163 19.86 -5.91 -0.64
N THR A 164 18.69 -6.29 -0.12
CA THR A 164 18.39 -7.67 0.31
C THR A 164 17.66 -8.48 -0.78
N ASP A 165 17.45 -7.89 -1.96
CA ASP A 165 16.90 -8.62 -3.11
C ASP A 165 17.88 -9.74 -3.52
N PRO A 166 17.45 -11.01 -3.60
CA PRO A 166 18.33 -12.10 -4.03
C PRO A 166 18.77 -11.97 -5.50
N ASN A 167 18.03 -11.26 -6.33
CA ASN A 167 18.33 -10.97 -7.74
C ASN A 167 18.22 -9.46 -8.05
N PRO A 168 19.06 -8.62 -7.47
CA PRO A 168 18.93 -7.18 -7.61
C PRO A 168 19.20 -6.75 -9.06
N ASN A 169 18.30 -5.96 -9.62
CA ASN A 169 18.53 -5.33 -10.92
C ASN A 169 19.41 -4.08 -10.73
N PRO A 170 20.65 -4.04 -11.24
CA PRO A 170 21.56 -2.91 -11.06
C PRO A 170 21.00 -1.57 -11.52
N ARG A 171 20.03 -1.57 -12.43
CA ARG A 171 19.36 -0.36 -12.91
C ARG A 171 18.64 0.39 -11.81
N PHE A 172 18.18 -0.31 -10.74
CA PHE A 172 17.44 0.28 -9.63
C PHE A 172 18.33 1.00 -8.60
N TYR A 173 19.64 1.02 -8.83
CA TYR A 173 20.64 1.58 -7.91
C TYR A 173 21.65 2.49 -8.62
N GLN A 174 21.34 2.97 -9.84
CA GLN A 174 22.21 3.84 -10.61
C GLN A 174 22.13 5.30 -10.17
N LEU A 175 20.96 5.75 -9.75
CA LEU A 175 20.68 7.12 -9.42
C LEU A 175 19.93 7.17 -8.07
N SER A 176 20.31 8.09 -7.21
CA SER A 176 19.58 8.33 -5.97
C SER A 176 18.31 9.17 -6.24
N GLU A 177 17.38 9.14 -5.31
CA GLU A 177 16.11 9.84 -5.44
C GLU A 177 16.29 11.36 -5.60
N ASP A 178 17.12 11.99 -4.73
CA ASP A 178 17.45 13.41 -4.82
C ASP A 178 18.11 13.79 -6.14
N GLN A 179 18.95 12.89 -6.69
CA GLN A 179 19.57 13.10 -8.00
C GLN A 179 18.55 12.99 -9.13
N ALA A 180 17.56 12.09 -9.03
CA ALA A 180 16.49 11.99 -10.02
C ALA A 180 15.67 13.29 -10.06
N ILE A 181 15.32 13.83 -8.88
CA ILE A 181 14.64 15.13 -8.76
C ILE A 181 15.49 16.25 -9.35
N ALA A 182 16.78 16.36 -8.94
CA ALA A 182 17.67 17.40 -9.41
C ALA A 182 17.92 17.36 -10.92
N GLN A 183 17.84 16.20 -11.55
CA GLN A 183 17.95 15.99 -12.98
C GLN A 183 16.63 16.06 -13.74
N HIS A 184 15.53 16.39 -13.06
CA HIS A 184 14.18 16.45 -13.66
C HIS A 184 13.79 15.16 -14.39
N LYS A 185 14.11 14.01 -13.81
CA LYS A 185 13.79 12.71 -14.39
C LYS A 185 12.55 12.12 -13.71
N PRO A 186 11.56 11.62 -14.47
CA PRO A 186 10.50 10.83 -13.88
C PRO A 186 11.07 9.54 -13.31
N PHE A 187 10.55 9.10 -12.17
CA PHE A 187 11.06 7.90 -11.52
C PHE A 187 9.97 7.07 -10.83
N VAL A 188 10.27 5.79 -10.65
CA VAL A 188 9.53 4.85 -9.80
C VAL A 188 10.40 4.55 -8.59
N LEU A 189 9.92 4.89 -7.40
CA LEU A 189 10.59 4.62 -6.13
C LEU A 189 9.85 3.49 -5.41
N VAL A 190 10.57 2.42 -5.10
CA VAL A 190 10.04 1.25 -4.40
C VAL A 190 10.70 1.13 -3.03
N PHE A 191 9.93 1.26 -1.97
CA PHE A 191 10.34 0.87 -0.63
C PHE A 191 10.02 -0.62 -0.45
N ALA A 192 11.04 -1.45 -0.49
CA ALA A 192 10.87 -2.90 -0.34
C ALA A 192 12.12 -3.52 0.31
N THR A 193 11.90 -4.44 1.24
CA THR A 193 12.94 -5.17 1.96
C THR A 193 12.69 -6.69 1.88
N PRO A 194 13.10 -7.36 0.80
CA PRO A 194 12.80 -8.78 0.61
C PRO A 194 13.19 -9.69 1.77
N ALA A 195 14.33 -9.43 2.45
CA ALA A 195 14.79 -10.28 3.55
C ALA A 195 14.12 -10.00 4.90
N PHE A 196 13.57 -8.78 5.12
CA PHE A 196 13.07 -8.36 6.44
C PHE A 196 11.58 -8.04 6.45
N CYS A 197 10.89 -8.28 5.34
CA CYS A 197 9.46 -8.03 5.18
C CYS A 197 8.63 -9.09 5.90
N THR A 198 7.94 -8.70 6.96
CA THR A 198 7.11 -9.61 7.76
C THR A 198 5.91 -10.16 7.00
N SER A 199 5.35 -9.37 6.09
CA SER A 199 4.23 -9.78 5.22
C SER A 199 4.65 -10.69 4.06
N GLN A 200 5.96 -10.84 3.80
CA GLN A 200 6.54 -11.62 2.70
C GLN A 200 6.16 -11.12 1.28
N VAL A 201 5.53 -9.95 1.15
CA VAL A 201 5.07 -9.42 -0.15
C VAL A 201 6.06 -8.46 -0.80
N CYS A 202 7.10 -7.97 -0.08
CA CYS A 202 8.09 -7.04 -0.64
C CYS A 202 8.85 -7.61 -1.84
N GLY A 203 9.35 -8.84 -1.73
CA GLY A 203 10.03 -9.52 -2.83
C GLY A 203 9.13 -9.66 -4.07
N PRO A 204 7.97 -10.31 -3.95
CA PRO A 204 7.01 -10.43 -5.06
C PRO A 204 6.58 -9.09 -5.66
N THR A 205 6.40 -8.05 -4.85
CA THR A 205 6.06 -6.70 -5.33
C THR A 205 7.21 -6.08 -6.12
N LEU A 206 8.44 -6.17 -5.60
CA LEU A 206 9.64 -5.68 -6.30
C LEU A 206 9.86 -6.42 -7.63
N GLU A 207 9.64 -7.75 -7.67
CA GLU A 207 9.73 -8.53 -8.91
C GLU A 207 8.73 -8.04 -9.98
N LYS A 208 7.48 -7.71 -9.59
CA LYS A 208 6.49 -7.15 -10.51
C LYS A 208 6.93 -5.80 -11.09
N VAL A 209 7.55 -4.94 -10.27
CA VAL A 209 8.07 -3.65 -10.72
C VAL A 209 9.27 -3.86 -11.66
N LYS A 210 10.20 -4.79 -11.32
CA LYS A 210 11.34 -5.13 -12.18
C LYS A 210 10.91 -5.64 -13.55
N ALA A 211 9.90 -6.52 -13.60
CA ALA A 211 9.36 -7.05 -14.85
C ALA A 211 8.75 -5.97 -15.76
N LEU A 212 8.24 -4.88 -15.17
CA LEU A 212 7.68 -3.77 -15.94
C LEU A 212 8.77 -2.77 -16.40
N ALA A 213 9.89 -2.67 -15.67
CA ALA A 213 10.89 -1.64 -15.87
C ALA A 213 11.48 -1.62 -17.30
N ASP A 214 11.62 -2.79 -17.93
CA ASP A 214 12.18 -2.89 -19.30
C ASP A 214 11.29 -2.25 -20.37
N GLN A 215 9.99 -2.07 -20.07
CA GLN A 215 9.07 -1.36 -20.98
C GLN A 215 9.24 0.17 -20.93
N PHE A 216 9.98 0.69 -19.94
CA PHE A 216 10.15 2.13 -19.69
C PHE A 216 11.65 2.47 -19.55
N PRO A 217 12.44 2.42 -20.67
CA PRO A 217 13.88 2.67 -20.63
C PRO A 217 14.24 4.12 -20.26
N ASP A 218 13.32 5.06 -20.46
CA ASP A 218 13.45 6.50 -20.19
C ASP A 218 13.04 6.89 -18.76
N VAL A 219 12.52 5.97 -17.96
CA VAL A 219 12.13 6.19 -16.56
C VAL A 219 13.19 5.64 -15.62
N THR A 220 13.53 6.38 -14.57
CA THR A 220 14.43 5.93 -13.53
C THR A 220 13.68 5.01 -12.56
N PHE A 221 14.27 3.87 -12.22
CA PHE A 221 13.73 2.97 -11.19
C PHE A 221 14.69 2.94 -10.01
N ILE A 222 14.15 3.05 -8.79
CA ILE A 222 14.92 3.13 -7.54
C ILE A 222 14.29 2.15 -6.55
N ASN A 223 15.08 1.24 -5.98
CA ASN A 223 14.66 0.44 -4.83
C ASN A 223 15.40 0.88 -3.57
N VAL A 224 14.67 1.01 -2.48
CA VAL A 224 15.19 1.42 -1.17
C VAL A 224 14.77 0.41 -0.12
N GLU A 225 15.74 -0.09 0.62
CA GLU A 225 15.49 -0.82 1.87
C GLU A 225 14.97 0.20 2.90
N PRO A 226 13.76 0.06 3.45
CA PRO A 226 13.17 1.12 4.29
C PRO A 226 13.79 1.21 5.69
N TYR A 227 14.56 0.22 6.11
CA TYR A 227 15.17 0.16 7.44
C TYR A 227 16.65 0.50 7.43
N ARG A 228 17.16 0.94 8.57
CA ARG A 228 18.60 1.07 8.79
C ARG A 228 19.24 -0.30 8.82
N LEU A 229 20.19 -0.49 7.93
CA LEU A 229 20.90 -1.75 7.75
C LEU A 229 22.40 -1.55 7.92
N GLN A 230 23.08 -2.61 8.33
CA GLN A 230 24.53 -2.69 8.39
C GLN A 230 24.99 -3.89 7.56
N TYR A 231 25.94 -3.67 6.67
CA TYR A 231 26.60 -4.76 5.97
C TYR A 231 27.70 -5.37 6.84
N SER A 232 27.55 -6.62 7.23
CA SER A 232 28.50 -7.34 8.08
C SER A 232 28.47 -8.83 7.76
N ALA A 233 29.62 -9.46 7.81
CA ALA A 233 29.77 -10.90 7.50
C ALA A 233 29.15 -11.32 6.14
N GLY A 234 29.30 -10.46 5.12
CA GLY A 234 28.85 -10.73 3.76
C GLY A 234 27.34 -10.57 3.51
N ARG A 235 26.61 -9.98 4.45
CA ARG A 235 25.15 -9.77 4.34
C ARG A 235 24.71 -8.49 5.05
N LEU A 236 23.54 -7.95 4.63
CA LEU A 236 22.85 -6.91 5.35
C LEU A 236 22.18 -7.46 6.62
N GLN A 237 22.19 -6.67 7.68
CA GLN A 237 21.59 -6.97 8.97
C GLN A 237 20.84 -5.76 9.47
N LEU A 238 19.72 -5.97 10.17
CA LEU A 238 18.93 -4.90 10.77
C LEU A 238 19.72 -4.21 11.89
N LEU A 239 19.72 -2.88 11.88
CA LEU A 239 20.11 -2.07 13.01
C LEU A 239 18.86 -1.74 13.82
N LEU A 240 18.76 -2.37 14.99
CA LEU A 240 17.67 -2.11 15.93
C LEU A 240 18.04 -0.99 16.89
N ASP A 241 17.04 -0.32 17.43
CA ASP A 241 17.24 0.64 18.52
C ASP A 241 17.53 -0.06 19.87
N ALA A 242 17.70 0.72 20.93
CA ALA A 242 17.97 0.21 22.26
C ALA A 242 16.83 -0.66 22.85
N ASN A 243 15.62 -0.56 22.28
CA ASN A 243 14.44 -1.33 22.67
C ASN A 243 14.18 -2.53 21.74
N GLY A 244 15.09 -2.80 20.78
CA GLY A 244 14.95 -3.86 19.80
C GLY A 244 13.96 -3.56 18.66
N GLN A 245 13.62 -2.28 18.44
CA GLN A 245 12.68 -1.87 17.40
C GLN A 245 13.38 -1.56 16.09
N LEU A 246 12.69 -1.83 14.98
CA LEU A 246 13.12 -1.45 13.63
C LEU A 246 13.27 0.07 13.52
N GLN A 247 14.34 0.51 12.91
CA GLN A 247 14.59 1.93 12.66
C GLN A 247 14.41 2.24 11.18
N PRO A 248 13.52 3.18 10.82
CA PRO A 248 13.43 3.64 9.43
C PRO A 248 14.75 4.29 9.02
N ASN A 249 15.16 4.09 7.77
CA ASN A 249 16.27 4.86 7.20
C ASN A 249 15.83 6.30 6.89
N ASP A 250 16.76 7.13 6.44
CA ASP A 250 16.49 8.54 6.21
C ASP A 250 15.44 8.77 5.12
N ALA A 251 15.37 7.92 4.09
CA ALA A 251 14.36 8.01 3.04
C ALA A 251 12.97 7.61 3.56
N ALA A 252 12.86 6.48 4.25
CA ALA A 252 11.59 6.05 4.85
C ALA A 252 11.08 7.08 5.88
N HIS A 253 12.00 7.68 6.64
CA HIS A 253 11.65 8.75 7.59
C HIS A 253 11.18 10.03 6.87
N ALA A 254 11.87 10.46 5.80
CA ALA A 254 11.49 11.66 5.05
C ALA A 254 10.12 11.52 4.38
N PHE A 255 9.77 10.32 3.92
CA PHE A 255 8.46 10.00 3.36
C PHE A 255 7.39 9.72 4.43
N ASN A 256 7.72 9.74 5.73
CA ASN A 256 6.85 9.28 6.82
C ASN A 256 6.23 7.90 6.55
N LEU A 257 7.01 6.99 6.00
CA LEU A 257 6.54 5.68 5.54
C LEU A 257 5.92 4.88 6.69
N LEU A 258 4.64 4.53 6.56
CA LEU A 258 3.88 3.83 7.61
C LEU A 258 3.94 2.30 7.46
N SER A 259 4.20 1.82 6.25
CA SER A 259 4.23 0.40 5.93
C SER A 259 5.13 0.13 4.72
N GLU A 260 5.51 -1.15 4.52
CA GLU A 260 6.17 -1.63 3.31
C GLU A 260 5.53 -2.94 2.82
N PRO A 261 5.59 -3.21 1.50
CA PRO A 261 6.19 -2.40 0.44
C PRO A 261 5.31 -1.22 0.01
N TRP A 262 5.97 -0.16 -0.49
CA TRP A 262 5.29 1.00 -1.06
C TRP A 262 5.92 1.41 -2.39
N ILE A 263 5.10 1.76 -3.37
CA ILE A 263 5.56 2.20 -4.68
C ILE A 263 5.05 3.62 -4.92
N TYR A 264 5.99 4.55 -5.17
CA TYR A 264 5.71 5.88 -5.69
C TYR A 264 6.08 5.97 -7.15
N VAL A 265 5.25 6.63 -7.93
CA VAL A 265 5.58 7.07 -9.29
C VAL A 265 5.57 8.60 -9.27
N VAL A 266 6.66 9.20 -9.73
CA VAL A 266 6.92 10.64 -9.57
C VAL A 266 7.32 11.21 -10.92
N ASP A 267 6.77 12.38 -11.26
CA ASP A 267 7.05 13.06 -12.51
C ASP A 267 8.38 13.86 -12.47
N SER A 268 8.71 14.52 -13.57
CA SER A 268 9.94 15.33 -13.74
C SER A 268 10.00 16.56 -12.81
N LYS A 269 8.89 16.93 -12.18
CA LYS A 269 8.78 18.05 -11.23
C LYS A 269 8.79 17.59 -9.76
N GLY A 270 8.94 16.28 -9.52
CA GLY A 270 8.88 15.73 -8.18
C GLY A 270 7.46 15.52 -7.64
N VAL A 271 6.44 15.50 -8.52
CA VAL A 271 5.03 15.35 -8.12
C VAL A 271 4.58 13.91 -8.28
N VAL A 272 3.89 13.39 -7.27
CA VAL A 272 3.37 12.01 -7.23
C VAL A 272 2.25 11.83 -8.24
N THR A 273 2.43 10.94 -9.20
CA THR A 273 1.43 10.51 -10.18
C THR A 273 0.83 9.15 -9.84
N GLY A 274 1.49 8.37 -8.98
CA GLY A 274 1.01 7.09 -8.45
C GLY A 274 1.56 6.82 -7.05
N SER A 275 0.70 6.31 -6.16
CA SER A 275 1.07 5.91 -4.80
C SER A 275 0.35 4.61 -4.48
N PHE A 276 1.12 3.54 -4.25
CA PHE A 276 0.58 2.19 -4.12
C PHE A 276 1.15 1.50 -2.89
N GLU A 277 0.30 1.29 -1.91
CA GLU A 277 0.60 0.46 -0.74
C GLU A 277 0.44 -1.02 -1.09
N VAL A 278 1.30 -1.86 -0.59
CA VAL A 278 1.42 -3.31 -0.82
C VAL A 278 1.86 -3.66 -2.24
N LEU A 279 1.06 -3.33 -3.24
CA LEU A 279 1.36 -3.59 -4.66
C LEU A 279 0.52 -2.69 -5.57
N ALA A 280 0.96 -2.53 -6.80
CA ALA A 280 0.19 -1.98 -7.90
C ALA A 280 -0.23 -3.10 -8.87
N GLY A 281 -1.41 -2.99 -9.44
CA GLY A 281 -1.77 -3.76 -10.63
C GLY A 281 -0.90 -3.31 -11.82
N PRO A 282 -0.57 -4.21 -12.77
CA PRO A 282 0.26 -3.84 -13.92
C PRO A 282 -0.27 -2.63 -14.70
N ASP A 283 -1.57 -2.57 -14.93
CA ASP A 283 -2.20 -1.46 -15.65
C ASP A 283 -2.23 -0.17 -14.81
N GLU A 284 -2.41 -0.28 -13.48
CA GLU A 284 -2.35 0.87 -12.57
C GLU A 284 -0.95 1.49 -12.58
N LEU A 285 0.09 0.65 -12.45
CA LEU A 285 1.47 1.12 -12.44
C LEU A 285 1.88 1.72 -13.78
N LYS A 286 1.51 1.06 -14.90
CA LYS A 286 1.75 1.58 -16.24
C LYS A 286 1.07 2.94 -16.45
N ALA A 287 -0.20 3.08 -16.08
CA ALA A 287 -0.92 4.35 -16.21
C ALA A 287 -0.27 5.48 -15.40
N ALA A 288 0.22 5.19 -14.19
CA ALA A 288 0.93 6.15 -13.36
C ALA A 288 2.27 6.56 -13.98
N ILE A 289 3.04 5.61 -14.54
CA ILE A 289 4.29 5.89 -15.24
C ILE A 289 4.03 6.73 -16.50
N ASP A 290 3.03 6.38 -17.30
CA ASP A 290 2.66 7.16 -18.49
C ASP A 290 2.22 8.58 -18.14
N ALA A 291 1.59 8.79 -16.97
CA ALA A 291 1.28 10.12 -16.45
C ALA A 291 2.55 10.89 -16.04
N ALA A 292 3.49 10.23 -15.35
CA ALA A 292 4.75 10.84 -14.93
C ALA A 292 5.63 11.30 -16.10
N ARG A 293 5.60 10.57 -17.21
CA ARG A 293 6.35 10.91 -18.44
C ARG A 293 5.81 12.13 -19.19
N LYS A 294 4.57 12.56 -18.87
CA LYS A 294 3.90 13.72 -19.52
C LYS A 294 4.00 15.00 -18.68
N GLY A 295 4.31 14.87 -17.37
CA GLY A 295 4.48 15.97 -16.43
C GLY A 295 5.88 16.57 -16.51
#